data_aa33a92c2343948dbece93ff156e624b
#
_entry.id   aa33a92c2343948dbece93ff156e624b
#
_cell.length_a   1.000
_cell.length_b   1.000
_cell.length_c   1.000
_cell.angle_alpha   90.00
_cell.angle_beta   90.00
_cell.angle_gamma   90.00
#
_symmetry.space_group_name_H-M   'P 1'
#
loop_
_entity.id
_entity.type
_entity.pdbx_description
1 polymer ?
#
loop_
_entity_poly.entity_id
_entity_poly.type
_entity_poly.pdbx_seq_one_letter_code
_entity_poly.pdbx_strand_id
1 'polypeptide(L)'
;MLKAVIVDANAISRGLLNTVLSEGGYEVVGQTHASTQGYALLQKHHPHLICMALEQIEDGHDIVEQIKANYPKTLIFMVSGAIDAATLQAALARGVNGFIVKPFKADAVLKTIKSTILALIKKQQEQAG
;
A
#
# COMPACT_ATOMS: atom_id res chain seq x y z
N MET A 1 9.61 -1.75 14.23
CA MET A 1 9.44 -2.23 12.85
C MET A 1 8.09 -1.80 12.31
N LEU A 2 8.05 -1.24 11.11
CA LEU A 2 6.76 -0.86 10.52
C LEU A 2 6.00 -2.09 10.05
N LYS A 3 4.69 -2.10 10.30
CA LYS A 3 3.82 -3.21 9.97
C LYS A 3 3.14 -2.99 8.62
N ALA A 4 3.04 -4.05 7.84
CA ALA A 4 2.46 -4.02 6.50
C ALA A 4 1.41 -5.12 6.31
N VAL A 5 0.41 -4.81 5.49
CA VAL A 5 -0.58 -5.78 4.99
C VAL A 5 -0.49 -5.80 3.47
N ILE A 6 -0.62 -6.97 2.88
CA ILE A 6 -0.58 -7.16 1.42
C ILE A 6 -1.91 -7.72 0.94
N VAL A 7 -2.49 -7.08 -0.07
CA VAL A 7 -3.75 -7.53 -0.70
C VAL A 7 -3.52 -7.69 -2.20
N ASP A 8 -3.53 -8.91 -2.68
CA ASP A 8 -3.36 -9.23 -4.10
C ASP A 8 -3.98 -10.60 -4.39
N ALA A 9 -4.87 -10.66 -5.35
CA ALA A 9 -5.48 -11.93 -5.77
C ALA A 9 -4.46 -12.90 -6.37
N ASN A 10 -3.36 -12.37 -6.93
CA ASN A 10 -2.30 -13.18 -7.50
C ASN A 10 -1.36 -13.69 -6.40
N ALA A 11 -1.42 -14.99 -6.12
CA ALA A 11 -0.64 -15.59 -5.03
C ALA A 11 0.88 -15.47 -5.23
N ILE A 12 1.35 -15.51 -6.47
CA ILE A 12 2.79 -15.39 -6.78
C ILE A 12 3.26 -13.97 -6.49
N SER A 13 2.57 -12.97 -6.98
CA SER A 13 2.88 -11.55 -6.69
C SER A 13 2.83 -11.26 -5.20
N ARG A 14 1.81 -11.78 -4.52
CA ARG A 14 1.64 -11.59 -3.07
C ARG A 14 2.82 -12.18 -2.29
N GLY A 15 3.26 -13.38 -2.65
CA GLY A 15 4.41 -14.04 -2.02
C GLY A 15 5.72 -13.32 -2.29
N LEU A 16 5.93 -12.86 -3.52
CA LEU A 16 7.14 -12.12 -3.89
C LEU A 16 7.23 -10.80 -3.10
N LEU A 17 6.13 -10.05 -3.02
CA LEU A 17 6.13 -8.80 -2.29
C LEU A 17 6.33 -9.04 -0.79
N ASN A 18 5.74 -10.09 -0.24
CA ASN A 18 5.97 -10.48 1.14
C ASN A 18 7.46 -10.70 1.42
N THR A 19 8.16 -11.40 0.54
CA THR A 19 9.60 -11.62 0.68
C THR A 19 10.37 -10.31 0.63
N VAL A 20 10.07 -9.44 -0.34
CA VAL A 20 10.75 -8.14 -0.48
C VAL A 20 10.57 -7.29 0.77
N LEU A 21 9.34 -7.19 1.28
CA LEU A 21 9.07 -6.37 2.46
C LEU A 21 9.71 -6.96 3.72
N SER A 22 9.61 -8.27 3.91
CA SER A 22 10.18 -8.94 5.09
C SER A 22 11.70 -8.80 5.13
N GLU A 23 12.37 -9.00 4.00
CA GLU A 23 13.81 -8.83 3.90
C GLU A 23 14.22 -7.36 4.03
N GLY A 24 13.34 -6.45 3.67
CA GLY A 24 13.57 -5.01 3.79
C GLY A 24 13.34 -4.43 5.17
N GLY A 25 12.99 -5.25 6.15
CA GLY A 25 12.83 -4.81 7.54
C GLY A 25 11.40 -4.45 7.93
N TYR A 26 10.41 -4.74 7.08
CA TYR A 26 9.00 -4.54 7.41
C TYR A 26 8.43 -5.82 8.03
N GLU A 27 7.49 -5.67 8.95
CA GLU A 27 6.76 -6.80 9.52
C GLU A 27 5.46 -6.98 8.75
N VAL A 28 5.36 -8.02 7.93
CA VAL A 28 4.12 -8.34 7.23
C VAL A 28 3.21 -9.08 8.19
N VAL A 29 2.20 -8.38 8.70
CA VAL A 29 1.29 -8.90 9.73
C VAL A 29 0.11 -9.67 9.13
N GLY A 30 -0.11 -9.56 7.83
CA GLY A 30 -1.14 -10.32 7.15
C GLY A 30 -1.09 -10.12 5.65
N GLN A 31 -1.63 -11.10 4.93
CA GLN A 31 -1.78 -11.03 3.48
C GLN A 31 -3.04 -11.76 3.06
N THR A 32 -3.70 -11.28 2.04
CA THR A 32 -4.95 -11.84 1.57
C THR A 32 -5.17 -11.56 0.07
N HIS A 33 -6.17 -12.22 -0.50
CA HIS A 33 -6.52 -12.09 -1.91
C HIS A 33 -7.65 -11.07 -2.17
N ALA A 34 -8.37 -10.63 -1.13
CA ALA A 34 -9.56 -9.79 -1.30
C ALA A 34 -9.49 -8.51 -0.46
N SER A 35 -10.02 -7.41 -1.01
CA SER A 35 -10.02 -6.11 -0.35
C SER A 35 -10.77 -6.10 0.98
N THR A 36 -11.91 -6.79 1.05
CA THR A 36 -12.72 -6.86 2.28
C THR A 36 -11.96 -7.56 3.42
N GLN A 37 -11.23 -8.63 3.10
CA GLN A 37 -10.37 -9.31 4.07
C GLN A 37 -9.16 -8.46 4.44
N GLY A 38 -8.63 -7.69 3.48
CA GLY A 38 -7.56 -6.73 3.72
C GLY A 38 -7.98 -5.67 4.72
N TYR A 39 -9.21 -5.17 4.60
CA TYR A 39 -9.75 -4.20 5.55
C TYR A 39 -9.90 -4.83 6.95
N ALA A 40 -10.34 -6.08 7.03
CA ALA A 40 -10.41 -6.79 8.31
C ALA A 40 -9.04 -6.95 8.97
N LEU A 41 -7.99 -7.23 8.18
CA LEU A 41 -6.62 -7.29 8.68
C LEU A 41 -6.14 -5.92 9.19
N LEU A 42 -6.52 -4.86 8.50
CA LEU A 42 -6.21 -3.49 8.91
C LEU A 42 -6.88 -3.16 10.24
N GLN A 43 -8.13 -3.53 10.42
CA GLN A 43 -8.84 -3.33 11.68
C GLN A 43 -8.19 -4.11 12.83
N LYS A 44 -7.71 -5.31 12.57
CA LYS A 44 -7.10 -6.17 13.58
C LYS A 44 -5.70 -5.70 13.98
N HIS A 45 -4.87 -5.35 13.01
CA HIS A 45 -3.44 -5.14 13.22
C HIS A 45 -3.01 -3.67 13.23
N HIS A 46 -3.83 -2.76 12.73
CA HIS A 46 -3.49 -1.33 12.59
C HIS A 46 -2.13 -1.12 11.93
N PRO A 47 -1.91 -1.66 10.71
CA PRO A 47 -0.61 -1.56 10.06
C PRO A 47 -0.28 -0.12 9.68
N HIS A 48 1.00 0.17 9.49
CA HIS A 48 1.46 1.48 9.02
C HIS A 48 1.24 1.66 7.53
N LEU A 49 1.28 0.55 6.77
CA LEU A 49 1.04 0.59 5.33
C LEU A 49 0.29 -0.65 4.85
N ILE A 50 -0.44 -0.47 3.77
CA ILE A 50 -1.12 -1.55 3.06
C ILE A 50 -0.76 -1.46 1.58
N CYS A 51 -0.28 -2.57 1.02
CA CYS A 51 0.05 -2.70 -0.39
C CYS A 51 -1.07 -3.47 -1.07
N MET A 52 -1.76 -2.83 -2.00
CA MET A 52 -2.98 -3.37 -2.58
C MET A 52 -2.89 -3.35 -4.10
N ALA A 53 -3.13 -4.49 -4.73
CA ALA A 53 -3.15 -4.57 -6.19
C ALA A 53 -4.29 -3.72 -6.76
N LEU A 54 -4.05 -3.15 -7.94
CA LEU A 54 -5.02 -2.28 -8.63
C LEU A 54 -6.40 -2.93 -8.73
N GLU A 55 -6.47 -4.21 -9.06
CA GLU A 55 -7.73 -4.93 -9.22
C GLU A 55 -8.55 -4.96 -7.93
N GLN A 56 -7.89 -5.05 -6.78
CA GLN A 56 -8.56 -5.02 -5.49
C GLN A 56 -8.95 -3.61 -5.07
N ILE A 57 -8.23 -2.60 -5.54
CA ILE A 57 -8.61 -1.19 -5.32
C ILE A 57 -9.88 -0.86 -6.12
N GLU A 58 -10.00 -1.43 -7.32
CA GLU A 58 -11.10 -1.15 -8.25
C GLU A 58 -12.26 -2.17 -8.15
N ASP A 59 -12.32 -2.98 -7.10
CA ASP A 59 -13.30 -4.06 -7.00
C ASP A 59 -14.72 -3.62 -6.60
N GLY A 60 -14.95 -2.32 -6.44
CA GLY A 60 -16.27 -1.78 -6.13
C GLY A 60 -16.59 -1.67 -4.65
N HIS A 61 -15.68 -2.00 -3.76
CA HIS A 61 -15.90 -1.94 -2.30
C HIS A 61 -15.44 -0.63 -1.67
N ASP A 62 -15.00 0.35 -2.44
CA ASP A 62 -14.54 1.67 -1.98
C ASP A 62 -13.51 1.59 -0.85
N ILE A 63 -12.61 0.62 -0.96
CA ILE A 63 -11.66 0.30 0.13
C ILE A 63 -10.74 1.47 0.46
N VAL A 64 -10.28 2.21 -0.54
CA VAL A 64 -9.36 3.34 -0.33
C VAL A 64 -10.07 4.43 0.47
N GLU A 65 -11.32 4.74 0.11
CA GLU A 65 -12.13 5.75 0.80
C GLU A 65 -12.39 5.35 2.25
N GLN A 66 -12.71 4.07 2.49
CA GLN A 66 -12.94 3.57 3.84
C GLN A 66 -11.69 3.65 4.71
N ILE A 67 -10.53 3.30 4.15
CA ILE A 67 -9.26 3.40 4.88
C ILE A 67 -8.95 4.86 5.20
N LYS A 68 -9.11 5.76 4.24
CA LYS A 68 -8.83 7.19 4.46
C LYS A 68 -9.75 7.80 5.50
N ALA A 69 -11.01 7.39 5.54
CA ALA A 69 -11.99 7.89 6.50
C ALA A 69 -11.70 7.39 7.92
N ASN A 70 -11.36 6.11 8.07
CA ASN A 70 -11.27 5.46 9.38
C ASN A 70 -9.85 5.26 9.88
N TYR A 71 -8.87 5.22 8.97
CA TYR A 71 -7.45 5.00 9.29
C TYR A 71 -6.58 5.96 8.47
N PRO A 72 -6.73 7.28 8.68
CA PRO A 72 -6.10 8.29 7.80
C PRO A 72 -4.57 8.26 7.85
N LYS A 73 -3.98 7.67 8.88
CA LYS A 73 -2.52 7.57 8.99
C LYS A 73 -1.93 6.35 8.27
N THR A 74 -2.77 5.40 7.87
CA THR A 74 -2.30 4.23 7.12
C THR A 74 -1.96 4.64 5.69
N LEU A 75 -0.75 4.32 5.25
CA LEU A 75 -0.31 4.60 3.88
C LEU A 75 -0.81 3.51 2.94
N ILE A 76 -1.34 3.91 1.80
CA ILE A 76 -1.85 2.99 0.78
C ILE A 76 -0.91 3.03 -0.42
N PHE A 77 -0.36 1.87 -0.77
CA PHE A 77 0.46 1.68 -1.97
C PHE A 77 -0.31 0.83 -2.97
N MET A 78 -0.48 1.36 -4.19
CA MET A 78 -1.10 0.62 -5.28
C MET A 78 -0.05 -0.19 -6.02
N VAL A 79 -0.33 -1.47 -6.24
CA VAL A 79 0.58 -2.39 -6.94
C VAL A 79 -0.01 -2.71 -8.31
N SER A 80 0.75 -2.48 -9.38
CA SER A 80 0.29 -2.73 -10.75
C SER A 80 1.45 -2.94 -11.71
N GLY A 81 1.19 -3.73 -12.76
CA GLY A 81 2.18 -3.95 -13.82
C GLY A 81 2.18 -2.86 -14.88
N ALA A 82 1.07 -2.15 -15.03
CA ALA A 82 0.95 -1.09 -16.02
C ALA A 82 0.24 0.10 -15.38
N ILE A 83 0.95 1.20 -15.23
CA ILE A 83 0.42 2.42 -14.62
C ILE A 83 0.54 3.54 -15.65
N ASP A 84 -0.59 3.91 -16.25
CA ASP A 84 -0.65 5.08 -17.11
C ASP A 84 -0.96 6.34 -16.30
N ALA A 85 -0.83 7.51 -16.92
CA ALA A 85 -1.02 8.79 -16.24
C ALA A 85 -2.45 8.94 -15.69
N ALA A 86 -3.46 8.48 -16.42
CA ALA A 86 -4.85 8.60 -15.99
C ALA A 86 -5.14 7.73 -14.76
N THR A 87 -4.67 6.48 -14.76
CA THR A 87 -4.81 5.57 -13.63
C THR A 87 -4.09 6.12 -12.40
N LEU A 88 -2.89 6.63 -12.58
CA LEU A 88 -2.09 7.22 -11.52
C LEU A 88 -2.79 8.41 -10.89
N GLN A 89 -3.29 9.33 -11.69
CA GLN A 89 -3.99 10.52 -11.20
C GLN A 89 -5.30 10.16 -10.49
N ALA A 90 -6.05 9.20 -11.02
CA ALA A 90 -7.28 8.73 -10.40
C ALA A 90 -7.00 8.11 -9.02
N ALA A 91 -5.96 7.31 -8.91
CA ALA A 91 -5.56 6.70 -7.63
C ALA A 91 -5.14 7.76 -6.60
N LEU A 92 -4.33 8.74 -7.02
CA LEU A 92 -3.93 9.84 -6.15
C LEU A 92 -5.13 10.64 -5.66
N ALA A 93 -6.08 10.91 -6.54
CA ALA A 93 -7.30 11.64 -6.18
C ALA A 93 -8.15 10.90 -5.14
N ARG A 94 -8.13 9.57 -5.15
CA ARG A 94 -8.81 8.74 -4.15
C ARG A 94 -8.09 8.71 -2.82
N GLY A 95 -6.78 8.97 -2.80
CA GLY A 95 -5.99 8.98 -1.58
C GLY A 95 -4.87 7.95 -1.50
N VAL A 96 -4.57 7.28 -2.62
CA VAL A 96 -3.40 6.38 -2.69
C VAL A 96 -2.13 7.21 -2.50
N ASN A 97 -1.20 6.72 -1.69
CA ASN A 97 0.00 7.47 -1.31
C ASN A 97 1.21 7.19 -2.19
N GLY A 98 1.31 5.99 -2.75
CA GLY A 98 2.45 5.63 -3.57
C GLY A 98 2.15 4.44 -4.48
N PHE A 99 3.11 4.12 -5.36
CA PHE A 99 2.92 3.11 -6.40
C PHE A 99 4.09 2.14 -6.41
N ILE A 100 3.77 0.84 -6.50
CA ILE A 100 4.74 -0.23 -6.61
C ILE A 100 4.51 -0.93 -7.95
N VAL A 101 5.54 -1.00 -8.78
CA VAL A 101 5.44 -1.50 -10.15
C VAL A 101 5.88 -2.96 -10.24
N LYS A 102 5.12 -3.76 -10.98
CA LYS A 102 5.49 -5.14 -11.31
C LYS A 102 6.26 -5.15 -12.65
N PRO A 103 7.25 -6.03 -12.85
CA PRO A 103 7.79 -6.99 -11.89
C PRO A 103 8.57 -6.31 -10.77
N PHE A 104 8.53 -6.91 -9.58
CA PHE A 104 9.17 -6.30 -8.41
C PHE A 104 10.69 -6.32 -8.51
N LYS A 105 11.29 -5.16 -8.28
CA LYS A 105 12.71 -5.03 -8.01
C LYS A 105 12.83 -4.58 -6.55
N ALA A 106 13.47 -5.38 -5.72
CA ALA A 106 13.51 -5.16 -4.28
C ALA A 106 13.96 -3.74 -3.93
N ASP A 107 15.06 -3.28 -4.53
CA ASP A 107 15.59 -1.94 -4.27
C ASP A 107 14.59 -0.83 -4.62
N ALA A 108 13.92 -0.96 -5.76
CA ALA A 108 12.95 0.03 -6.22
C ALA A 108 11.71 0.05 -5.31
N VAL A 109 11.21 -1.11 -4.91
CA VAL A 109 10.07 -1.22 -4.00
C VAL A 109 10.38 -0.55 -2.67
N LEU A 110 11.50 -0.92 -2.06
CA LEU A 110 11.90 -0.41 -0.75
C LEU A 110 12.20 1.09 -0.79
N LYS A 111 12.80 1.56 -1.87
CA LYS A 111 13.06 3.00 -2.07
C LYS A 111 11.76 3.79 -2.20
N THR A 112 10.79 3.28 -2.94
CA THR A 112 9.49 3.92 -3.12
C THR A 112 8.78 4.07 -1.78
N ILE A 113 8.73 3.00 -0.99
CA ILE A 113 8.06 3.03 0.32
C ILE A 113 8.76 4.03 1.24
N LYS A 114 10.09 3.97 1.33
CA LYS A 114 10.86 4.86 2.18
C LYS A 114 10.68 6.33 1.76
N SER A 115 10.74 6.62 0.47
CA SER A 115 10.57 7.98 -0.05
C SER A 115 9.19 8.54 0.28
N THR A 116 8.16 7.71 0.17
CA THR A 116 6.78 8.10 0.48
C THR A 116 6.63 8.42 1.98
N ILE A 117 7.20 7.58 2.84
CA ILE A 117 7.18 7.80 4.29
C ILE A 117 7.91 9.10 4.65
N LEU A 118 9.10 9.33 4.09
CA LEU A 118 9.90 10.53 4.38
C LEU A 118 9.19 11.80 3.89
N ALA A 119 8.55 11.76 2.72
CA ALA A 119 7.78 12.88 2.21
C ALA A 119 6.62 13.25 3.13
N LEU A 120 5.93 12.24 3.68
CA LEU A 120 4.84 12.45 4.63
C LEU A 120 5.35 13.09 5.93
N ILE A 121 6.47 12.60 6.47
CA ILE A 121 7.08 13.16 7.68
C ILE A 121 7.46 14.62 7.45
N LYS A 122 8.09 14.93 6.32
CA LYS A 122 8.48 16.30 5.96
C LYS A 122 7.27 17.22 5.89
N LYS A 123 6.18 16.76 5.26
CA LYS A 123 4.94 17.53 5.16
C LYS A 123 4.34 17.82 6.53
N GLN A 124 4.34 16.85 7.43
CA GLN A 124 3.86 17.03 8.80
C GLN A 124 4.72 18.05 9.56
N GLN A 125 6.04 18.03 9.39
CA GLN A 125 6.94 19.01 10.02
C GLN A 125 6.67 20.42 9.50
N GLU A 126 6.46 20.57 8.20
CA GLU A 126 6.13 21.87 7.60
C GLU A 126 4.81 22.43 8.14
N GLN A 127 3.80 21.55 8.33
CA GLN A 127 2.51 21.95 8.87
C GLN A 127 2.59 22.30 10.37
N ALA A 128 3.47 21.63 11.11
CA ALA A 128 3.66 21.87 12.54
C ALA A 128 4.49 23.11 12.83
N GLY A 129 5.29 23.51 11.86
CA GLY A 129 6.15 24.69 11.98
C GLY A 129 5.49 25.97 11.54
#